data_43e56b543afe8acad5ff99c27c156770
#
_entry.id   43e56b543afe8acad5ff99c27c156770
#
_cell.length_a   1.000
_cell.length_b   1.000
_cell.length_c   1.000
_cell.angle_alpha   90.00
_cell.angle_beta   90.00
_cell.angle_gamma   90.00
#
_symmetry.space_group_name_H-M   'P 1'
#
loop_
_entity.id
_entity.type
_entity.pdbx_description
1 polymer ?
#
loop_
_entity_poly.entity_id
_entity_poly.type
_entity_poly.pdbx_seq_one_letter_code
_entity_poly.pdbx_strand_id
1 'polypeptide(L)'
;MDYSKTLRLPQTEFPMRGNLPQKEPQFVELWQDKDLYNKRIEKRKKEGAPRFVLHDGPPYANGKIHIGHALNKTLKDIIVRYKYMAGYMANYVPGWDTHGLPIEYAVLKDSGEDRANMSVLELRRKCLEYAKKWIEIQKTDFIRMGVIGDFDNRYVTFDPHLEAKEIEVFGEMARKGYIYKGKKAVYWCPHCETALAEAEIEYKDRKSPSIYVKSVSYTHL
;
A
#
# COMPACT_ATOMS: atom_id res chain seq x y z
N MET A 1 28.70 -15.17 -55.29
CA MET A 1 28.32 -16.45 -54.68
C MET A 1 27.37 -16.15 -53.50
N ASP A 2 26.21 -16.80 -53.49
CA ASP A 2 25.26 -16.65 -52.36
C ASP A 2 25.60 -17.71 -51.30
N TYR A 3 26.08 -17.27 -50.16
CA TYR A 3 26.43 -18.13 -49.03
C TYR A 3 25.27 -18.37 -48.04
N SER A 4 24.09 -17.86 -48.33
CA SER A 4 22.93 -18.00 -47.42
C SER A 4 22.58 -19.46 -47.13
N LYS A 5 22.79 -20.35 -48.11
CA LYS A 5 22.54 -21.80 -47.99
C LYS A 5 23.59 -22.55 -47.15
N THR A 6 24.71 -21.94 -46.84
CA THR A 6 25.77 -22.56 -46.02
C THR A 6 25.65 -22.22 -44.55
N LEU A 7 24.76 -21.28 -44.19
CA LEU A 7 24.52 -20.87 -42.80
C LEU A 7 23.77 -21.98 -42.06
N ARG A 8 24.41 -22.52 -41.01
CA ARG A 8 23.77 -23.44 -40.07
C ARG A 8 23.25 -22.65 -38.86
N LEU A 9 22.06 -22.06 -39.01
CA LEU A 9 21.40 -21.38 -37.88
C LEU A 9 20.77 -22.43 -36.97
N PRO A 10 20.78 -22.23 -35.64
CA PRO A 10 20.09 -23.11 -34.71
C PRO A 10 18.60 -23.12 -35.03
N GLN A 11 18.02 -24.32 -35.16
CA GLN A 11 16.58 -24.50 -35.29
C GLN A 11 16.01 -24.82 -33.91
N THR A 12 15.09 -24.01 -33.46
CA THR A 12 14.44 -24.15 -32.15
C THR A 12 13.00 -23.66 -32.20
N GLU A 13 12.11 -24.35 -31.52
CA GLU A 13 10.75 -23.88 -31.29
C GLU A 13 10.69 -22.77 -30.20
N PHE A 14 11.81 -22.56 -29.50
CA PHE A 14 11.90 -21.50 -28.52
C PHE A 14 11.80 -20.12 -29.19
N PRO A 15 10.82 -19.28 -28.83
CA PRO A 15 10.59 -17.99 -29.50
C PRO A 15 11.77 -17.05 -29.29
N MET A 16 12.29 -16.46 -30.33
CA MET A 16 13.39 -15.49 -30.31
C MET A 16 13.00 -14.18 -29.58
N ARG A 17 11.70 -13.84 -29.56
CA ARG A 17 11.16 -12.67 -28.85
C ARG A 17 10.36 -13.14 -27.67
N GLY A 18 10.59 -12.53 -26.49
CA GLY A 18 9.87 -12.85 -25.27
C GLY A 18 8.37 -12.58 -25.39
N ASN A 19 7.98 -11.49 -26.08
CA ASN A 19 6.59 -11.05 -26.24
C ASN A 19 5.82 -11.04 -24.92
N LEU A 20 6.49 -10.53 -23.85
CA LEU A 20 6.00 -10.58 -22.48
C LEU A 20 4.63 -9.89 -22.27
N PRO A 21 4.36 -8.70 -22.87
CA PRO A 21 3.06 -8.06 -22.70
C PRO A 21 1.86 -8.95 -23.05
N GLN A 22 2.02 -9.88 -24.00
CA GLN A 22 0.99 -10.81 -24.44
C GLN A 22 1.02 -12.14 -23.68
N LYS A 23 2.21 -12.61 -23.26
CA LYS A 23 2.35 -13.89 -22.55
C LYS A 23 2.08 -13.82 -21.06
N GLU A 24 2.48 -12.73 -20.40
CA GLU A 24 2.31 -12.59 -18.95
C GLU A 24 0.84 -12.69 -18.50
N PRO A 25 -0.15 -12.07 -19.17
CA PRO A 25 -1.55 -12.26 -18.80
C PRO A 25 -1.97 -13.73 -18.84
N GLN A 26 -1.52 -14.49 -19.84
CA GLN A 26 -1.82 -15.92 -19.97
C GLN A 26 -1.23 -16.74 -18.81
N PHE A 27 -0.02 -16.36 -18.33
CA PHE A 27 0.56 -17.01 -17.15
C PHE A 27 -0.23 -16.70 -15.88
N VAL A 28 -0.65 -15.44 -15.71
CA VAL A 28 -1.47 -15.04 -14.54
C VAL A 28 -2.79 -15.81 -14.54
N GLU A 29 -3.49 -15.87 -15.67
CA GLU A 29 -4.72 -16.65 -15.85
C GLU A 29 -4.50 -18.12 -15.51
N LEU A 30 -3.46 -18.74 -16.07
CA LEU A 30 -3.11 -20.14 -15.79
C LEU A 30 -2.86 -20.38 -14.27
N TRP A 31 -2.23 -19.44 -13.58
CA TRP A 31 -1.97 -19.58 -12.14
C TRP A 31 -3.26 -19.46 -11.31
N GLN A 32 -4.18 -18.60 -11.73
CA GLN A 32 -5.50 -18.46 -11.13
C GLN A 32 -6.37 -19.71 -11.36
N ASP A 33 -6.49 -20.16 -12.61
CA ASP A 33 -7.25 -21.37 -12.97
C ASP A 33 -6.76 -22.62 -12.24
N LYS A 34 -5.46 -22.72 -12.04
CA LYS A 34 -4.85 -23.82 -11.28
C LYS A 34 -4.93 -23.64 -9.78
N ASP A 35 -5.44 -22.52 -9.29
CA ASP A 35 -5.42 -22.14 -7.87
C ASP A 35 -4.04 -22.37 -7.22
N LEU A 36 -3.02 -21.82 -7.87
CA LEU A 36 -1.63 -22.11 -7.53
C LEU A 36 -1.26 -21.65 -6.12
N TYR A 37 -1.83 -20.52 -5.66
CA TYR A 37 -1.57 -20.00 -4.31
C TYR A 37 -2.03 -20.98 -3.23
N ASN A 38 -3.29 -21.37 -3.24
CA ASN A 38 -3.84 -22.25 -2.22
C ASN A 38 -3.21 -23.65 -2.26
N LYS A 39 -3.02 -24.21 -3.45
CA LYS A 39 -2.36 -25.52 -3.61
C LYS A 39 -0.95 -25.54 -3.02
N ARG A 40 -0.16 -24.49 -3.21
CA ARG A 40 1.18 -24.42 -2.63
C ARG A 40 1.15 -24.30 -1.10
N ILE A 41 0.21 -23.55 -0.54
CA ILE A 41 0.04 -23.42 0.91
C ILE A 41 -0.42 -24.74 1.51
N GLU A 42 -1.42 -25.39 0.93
CA GLU A 42 -1.91 -26.70 1.37
C GLU A 42 -0.83 -27.79 1.31
N LYS A 43 -0.04 -27.80 0.23
CA LYS A 43 1.10 -28.73 0.11
C LYS A 43 2.04 -28.59 1.30
N ARG A 44 2.50 -27.37 1.59
CA ARG A 44 3.43 -27.10 2.70
C ARG A 44 2.79 -27.37 4.08
N LYS A 45 1.49 -27.11 4.22
CA LYS A 45 0.74 -27.46 5.42
C LYS A 45 0.70 -28.98 5.65
N LYS A 46 0.45 -29.78 4.60
CA LYS A 46 0.47 -31.26 4.68
C LYS A 46 1.85 -31.82 5.00
N GLU A 47 2.91 -31.16 4.53
CA GLU A 47 4.30 -31.51 4.83
C GLU A 47 4.75 -31.11 6.24
N GLY A 48 3.92 -30.41 7.02
CA GLY A 48 4.32 -29.86 8.34
C GLY A 48 5.39 -28.80 8.27
N ALA A 49 5.50 -28.08 7.12
CA ALA A 49 6.54 -27.10 6.87
C ALA A 49 6.48 -25.93 7.87
N PRO A 50 7.62 -25.36 8.27
CA PRO A 50 7.65 -24.21 9.14
C PRO A 50 7.01 -22.99 8.47
N ARG A 51 6.29 -22.18 9.26
CA ARG A 51 5.64 -20.95 8.75
C ARG A 51 6.67 -19.84 8.53
N PHE A 52 6.52 -19.15 7.42
CA PHE A 52 7.16 -17.86 7.15
C PHE A 52 6.07 -16.85 6.79
N VAL A 53 5.98 -15.77 7.53
CA VAL A 53 5.01 -14.68 7.29
C VAL A 53 5.78 -13.42 6.95
N LEU A 54 5.51 -12.89 5.77
CA LEU A 54 5.97 -11.56 5.38
C LEU A 54 4.78 -10.60 5.53
N HIS A 55 4.85 -9.73 6.54
CA HIS A 55 3.85 -8.69 6.71
C HIS A 55 3.93 -7.66 5.58
N ASP A 56 2.79 -7.34 5.00
CA ASP A 56 2.72 -6.30 3.96
C ASP A 56 2.68 -4.91 4.60
N GLY A 57 3.58 -4.00 4.19
CA GLY A 57 3.40 -2.58 4.42
C GLY A 57 2.34 -2.11 3.43
N PRO A 58 1.14 -1.74 3.92
CA PRO A 58 0.01 -1.51 3.06
C PRO A 58 0.15 -0.19 2.28
N PRO A 59 -0.08 -0.17 0.96
CA PRO A 59 -0.15 1.07 0.21
C PRO A 59 -1.42 1.84 0.55
N TYR A 60 -1.40 3.15 0.36
CA TYR A 60 -2.61 3.96 0.40
C TYR A 60 -3.53 3.67 -0.78
N ALA A 61 -4.83 3.54 -0.49
CA ALA A 61 -5.86 3.34 -1.51
C ALA A 61 -6.33 4.70 -2.08
N ASN A 62 -5.41 5.48 -2.66
CA ASN A 62 -5.67 6.88 -3.06
C ASN A 62 -5.28 7.23 -4.49
N GLY A 63 -4.94 6.24 -5.32
CA GLY A 63 -4.55 6.47 -6.70
C GLY A 63 -3.96 5.24 -7.37
N LYS A 64 -3.49 5.43 -8.61
CA LYS A 64 -2.79 4.39 -9.38
C LYS A 64 -1.48 4.01 -8.74
N ILE A 65 -1.05 2.78 -8.97
CA ILE A 65 0.30 2.34 -8.55
C ILE A 65 1.38 3.11 -9.33
N HIS A 66 2.52 3.27 -8.72
CA HIS A 66 3.72 3.87 -9.31
C HIS A 66 4.91 2.92 -9.17
N ILE A 67 6.05 3.29 -9.74
CA ILE A 67 7.25 2.44 -9.75
C ILE A 67 7.71 2.01 -8.35
N GLY A 68 7.50 2.82 -7.33
CA GLY A 68 7.80 2.47 -5.94
C GLY A 68 6.93 1.32 -5.42
N HIS A 69 5.65 1.30 -5.76
CA HIS A 69 4.76 0.16 -5.48
C HIS A 69 5.21 -1.09 -6.23
N ALA A 70 5.57 -0.95 -7.51
CA ALA A 70 6.06 -2.06 -8.32
C ALA A 70 7.33 -2.68 -7.71
N LEU A 71 8.32 -1.87 -7.36
CA LEU A 71 9.55 -2.32 -6.72
C LEU A 71 9.25 -3.05 -5.39
N ASN A 72 8.45 -2.43 -4.52
CA ASN A 72 8.12 -3.00 -3.22
C ASN A 72 7.43 -4.36 -3.33
N LYS A 73 6.39 -4.46 -4.17
CA LYS A 73 5.63 -5.71 -4.35
C LYS A 73 6.45 -6.79 -5.03
N THR A 74 7.29 -6.44 -6.01
CA THR A 74 8.19 -7.40 -6.68
C THR A 74 9.21 -7.97 -5.71
N LEU A 75 9.85 -7.15 -4.88
CA LEU A 75 10.81 -7.62 -3.87
C LEU A 75 10.14 -8.56 -2.86
N LYS A 76 8.95 -8.24 -2.39
CA LYS A 76 8.18 -9.10 -1.49
C LYS A 76 7.81 -10.43 -2.16
N ASP A 77 7.36 -10.40 -3.41
CA ASP A 77 7.00 -11.61 -4.15
C ASP A 77 8.22 -12.52 -4.36
N ILE A 78 9.39 -11.96 -4.65
CA ILE A 78 10.66 -12.71 -4.74
C ILE A 78 10.97 -13.40 -3.40
N ILE A 79 10.86 -12.69 -2.29
CA ILE A 79 11.11 -13.26 -0.95
C ILE A 79 10.14 -14.40 -0.64
N VAL A 80 8.85 -14.20 -0.89
CA VAL A 80 7.80 -15.20 -0.65
C VAL A 80 8.02 -16.45 -1.51
N ARG A 81 8.34 -16.28 -2.79
CA ARG A 81 8.64 -17.40 -3.71
C ARG A 81 9.91 -18.14 -3.28
N TYR A 82 10.97 -17.42 -2.94
CA TYR A 82 12.21 -18.01 -2.43
C TYR A 82 11.95 -18.83 -1.17
N LYS A 83 11.25 -18.29 -0.19
CA LYS A 83 10.92 -19.00 1.05
C LYS A 83 10.08 -20.24 0.81
N TYR A 84 9.11 -20.16 -0.09
CA TYR A 84 8.35 -21.35 -0.49
C TYR A 84 9.25 -22.43 -1.12
N MET A 85 10.14 -22.06 -2.07
CA MET A 85 11.09 -23.00 -2.68
C MET A 85 12.07 -23.57 -1.65
N ALA A 86 12.45 -22.79 -0.65
CA ALA A 86 13.30 -23.23 0.46
C ALA A 86 12.58 -24.11 1.51
N GLY A 87 11.33 -24.51 1.26
CA GLY A 87 10.62 -25.46 2.12
C GLY A 87 9.67 -24.86 3.16
N TYR A 88 9.48 -23.55 3.18
CA TYR A 88 8.57 -22.90 4.13
C TYR A 88 7.13 -22.83 3.61
N MET A 89 6.17 -22.83 4.53
CA MET A 89 4.81 -22.38 4.27
C MET A 89 4.80 -20.85 4.27
N ALA A 90 5.06 -20.25 3.11
CA ALA A 90 5.23 -18.82 2.95
C ALA A 90 3.90 -18.15 2.57
N ASN A 91 3.15 -17.74 3.59
CA ASN A 91 1.91 -16.99 3.43
C ASN A 91 2.20 -15.52 3.14
N TYR A 92 1.46 -14.96 2.19
CA TYR A 92 1.46 -13.54 1.92
C TYR A 92 0.03 -13.02 1.80
N VAL A 93 -0.35 -12.16 2.71
CA VAL A 93 -1.66 -11.49 2.73
C VAL A 93 -1.42 -10.01 2.44
N PRO A 94 -1.84 -9.50 1.27
CA PRO A 94 -1.70 -8.08 0.95
C PRO A 94 -2.65 -7.24 1.80
N GLY A 95 -2.28 -5.98 2.02
CA GLY A 95 -3.08 -5.04 2.77
C GLY A 95 -3.21 -3.68 2.11
N TRP A 96 -4.15 -2.86 2.60
CA TRP A 96 -4.36 -1.47 2.17
C TRP A 96 -4.56 -0.55 3.36
N ASP A 97 -3.89 0.61 3.30
CA ASP A 97 -4.15 1.73 4.20
C ASP A 97 -5.21 2.64 3.58
N THR A 98 -6.25 2.92 4.34
CA THR A 98 -7.47 3.56 3.83
C THR A 98 -7.94 4.74 4.65
N HIS A 99 -7.14 5.19 5.60
CA HIS A 99 -7.49 6.28 6.50
C HIS A 99 -6.60 7.53 6.32
N GLY A 100 -7.09 8.61 6.92
CA GLY A 100 -6.33 9.83 7.12
C GLY A 100 -6.28 10.77 5.92
N LEU A 101 -5.44 11.78 6.08
CA LEU A 101 -5.29 12.89 5.15
C LEU A 101 -5.04 12.49 3.69
N PRO A 102 -4.24 11.44 3.37
CA PRO A 102 -4.01 11.05 1.99
C PRO A 102 -5.27 10.65 1.22
N ILE A 103 -6.24 10.04 1.89
CA ILE A 103 -7.53 9.67 1.27
C ILE A 103 -8.46 10.88 1.20
N GLU A 104 -8.60 11.62 2.30
CA GLU A 104 -9.46 12.81 2.37
C GLU A 104 -9.06 13.86 1.33
N TYR A 105 -7.76 14.14 1.23
CA TYR A 105 -7.24 15.09 0.25
C TYR A 105 -7.51 14.64 -1.20
N ALA A 106 -7.31 13.34 -1.49
CA ALA A 106 -7.57 12.80 -2.82
C ALA A 106 -9.06 12.90 -3.18
N VAL A 107 -9.95 12.59 -2.25
CA VAL A 107 -11.41 12.72 -2.46
C VAL A 107 -11.82 14.15 -2.76
N LEU A 108 -11.37 15.11 -1.96
CA LEU A 108 -11.71 16.53 -2.13
C LEU A 108 -11.14 17.08 -3.44
N LYS A 109 -9.91 16.69 -3.79
CA LYS A 109 -9.26 17.09 -5.04
C LYS A 109 -10.00 16.55 -6.26
N ASP A 110 -10.40 15.29 -6.23
CA ASP A 110 -11.05 14.63 -7.38
C ASP A 110 -12.51 15.07 -7.53
N SER A 111 -13.20 15.38 -6.43
CA SER A 111 -14.58 15.89 -6.47
C SER A 111 -14.65 17.38 -6.79
N GLY A 112 -13.60 18.14 -6.52
CA GLY A 112 -13.61 19.60 -6.62
C GLY A 112 -14.50 20.29 -5.59
N GLU A 113 -14.97 19.57 -4.58
CA GLU A 113 -15.87 20.09 -3.54
C GLU A 113 -15.04 20.65 -2.36
N ASP A 114 -15.58 21.71 -1.73
CA ASP A 114 -14.99 22.28 -0.52
C ASP A 114 -15.45 21.48 0.70
N ARG A 115 -14.51 21.11 1.57
CA ARG A 115 -14.77 20.44 2.83
C ARG A 115 -15.79 21.19 3.70
N ALA A 116 -15.75 22.52 3.68
CA ALA A 116 -16.67 23.37 4.45
C ALA A 116 -18.14 23.15 4.11
N ASN A 117 -18.42 22.65 2.91
CA ASN A 117 -19.78 22.41 2.41
C ASN A 117 -20.26 20.96 2.64
N MET A 118 -19.44 20.13 3.29
CA MET A 118 -19.71 18.72 3.51
C MET A 118 -19.87 18.39 4.99
N SER A 119 -20.85 17.55 5.33
CA SER A 119 -20.91 16.96 6.66
C SER A 119 -19.80 15.93 6.85
N VAL A 120 -19.35 15.76 8.09
CA VAL A 120 -18.33 14.73 8.44
C VAL A 120 -18.75 13.33 7.98
N LEU A 121 -20.04 12.99 8.13
CA LEU A 121 -20.55 11.69 7.72
C LEU A 121 -20.51 11.50 6.20
N GLU A 122 -20.82 12.54 5.45
CA GLU A 122 -20.76 12.51 3.99
C GLU A 122 -19.31 12.34 3.50
N LEU A 123 -18.37 13.12 4.05
CA LEU A 123 -16.95 12.97 3.73
C LEU A 123 -16.47 11.55 4.01
N ARG A 124 -16.79 10.99 5.18
CA ARG A 124 -16.41 9.60 5.52
C ARG A 124 -16.98 8.58 4.54
N ARG A 125 -18.22 8.73 4.10
CA ARG A 125 -18.81 7.84 3.09
C ARG A 125 -18.08 7.95 1.74
N LYS A 126 -17.79 9.18 1.28
CA LYS A 126 -17.04 9.40 0.05
C LYS A 126 -15.64 8.80 0.13
N CYS A 127 -14.94 8.96 1.26
CA CYS A 127 -13.62 8.36 1.48
C CYS A 127 -13.68 6.82 1.44
N LEU A 128 -14.68 6.21 2.06
CA LEU A 128 -14.87 4.76 2.03
C LEU A 128 -15.07 4.23 0.62
N GLU A 129 -15.97 4.85 -0.16
CA GLU A 129 -16.23 4.44 -1.54
C GLU A 129 -15.01 4.66 -2.45
N TYR A 130 -14.31 5.75 -2.24
CA TYR A 130 -13.08 6.06 -2.94
C TYR A 130 -11.99 5.01 -2.67
N ALA A 131 -11.77 4.68 -1.41
CA ALA A 131 -10.80 3.66 -1.02
C ALA A 131 -11.17 2.28 -1.60
N LYS A 132 -12.42 1.84 -1.51
CA LYS A 132 -12.89 0.59 -2.12
C LYS A 132 -12.59 0.52 -3.61
N LYS A 133 -12.87 1.59 -4.34
CA LYS A 133 -12.56 1.68 -5.79
C LYS A 133 -11.07 1.47 -6.05
N TRP A 134 -10.21 2.17 -5.32
CA TRP A 134 -8.77 2.10 -5.56
C TRP A 134 -8.15 0.79 -5.12
N ILE A 135 -8.67 0.14 -4.08
CA ILE A 135 -8.27 -1.22 -3.70
C ILE A 135 -8.44 -2.18 -4.87
N GLU A 136 -9.59 -2.18 -5.53
CA GLU A 136 -9.84 -3.11 -6.65
C GLU A 136 -8.95 -2.80 -7.87
N ILE A 137 -8.72 -1.54 -8.18
CA ILE A 137 -7.81 -1.14 -9.26
C ILE A 137 -6.37 -1.59 -8.95
N GLN A 138 -5.86 -1.27 -7.75
CA GLN A 138 -4.50 -1.63 -7.34
C GLN A 138 -4.34 -3.15 -7.21
N LYS A 139 -5.36 -3.88 -6.72
CA LYS A 139 -5.38 -5.35 -6.68
C LYS A 139 -5.15 -5.91 -8.09
N THR A 140 -5.90 -5.41 -9.07
CA THR A 140 -5.79 -5.82 -10.47
C THR A 140 -4.39 -5.56 -11.01
N ASP A 141 -3.83 -4.39 -10.74
CA ASP A 141 -2.48 -4.03 -11.18
C ASP A 141 -1.40 -4.93 -10.55
N PHE A 142 -1.49 -5.23 -9.25
CA PHE A 142 -0.56 -6.13 -8.56
C PHE A 142 -0.64 -7.57 -9.10
N ILE A 143 -1.85 -8.07 -9.35
CA ILE A 143 -2.05 -9.37 -9.97
C ILE A 143 -1.47 -9.38 -11.39
N ARG A 144 -1.68 -8.30 -12.16
CA ARG A 144 -1.09 -8.15 -13.51
C ARG A 144 0.44 -8.17 -13.49
N MET A 145 1.06 -7.66 -12.44
CA MET A 145 2.52 -7.75 -12.23
C MET A 145 3.00 -9.16 -11.85
N GLY A 146 2.10 -10.10 -11.64
CA GLY A 146 2.41 -11.48 -11.27
C GLY A 146 2.63 -11.69 -9.77
N VAL A 147 2.24 -10.77 -8.92
CA VAL A 147 2.31 -10.94 -7.46
C VAL A 147 1.35 -12.06 -7.03
N ILE A 148 1.87 -13.03 -6.28
CA ILE A 148 1.08 -14.15 -5.75
C ILE A 148 0.84 -13.98 -4.26
N GLY A 149 -0.43 -13.87 -3.87
CA GLY A 149 -0.86 -13.69 -2.47
C GLY A 149 -2.32 -14.02 -2.27
N ASP A 150 -2.75 -13.98 -1.01
CA ASP A 150 -4.14 -14.13 -0.62
C ASP A 150 -4.89 -12.80 -0.76
N PHE A 151 -5.22 -12.43 -1.99
CA PHE A 151 -5.93 -11.20 -2.28
C PHE A 151 -7.40 -11.24 -1.86
N ASP A 152 -7.97 -12.41 -1.64
CA ASP A 152 -9.37 -12.56 -1.25
C ASP A 152 -9.57 -12.35 0.25
N ASN A 153 -8.60 -12.79 1.07
CA ASN A 153 -8.57 -12.54 2.51
C ASN A 153 -7.62 -11.39 2.88
N ARG A 154 -7.49 -10.41 1.99
CA ARG A 154 -6.69 -9.20 2.22
C ARG A 154 -7.13 -8.47 3.49
N TYR A 155 -6.21 -7.76 4.15
CA TYR A 155 -6.59 -6.86 5.23
C TYR A 155 -6.73 -5.41 4.74
N VAL A 156 -7.67 -4.69 5.33
CA VAL A 156 -7.95 -3.29 4.99
C VAL A 156 -8.18 -2.52 6.29
N THR A 157 -7.53 -1.37 6.44
CA THR A 157 -7.56 -0.66 7.74
C THR A 157 -8.94 -0.12 8.13
N PHE A 158 -9.89 0.00 7.21
CA PHE A 158 -11.30 0.32 7.54
C PHE A 158 -12.13 -0.90 7.97
N ASP A 159 -11.54 -2.11 8.05
CA ASP A 159 -12.27 -3.29 8.53
C ASP A 159 -12.55 -3.13 10.03
N PRO A 160 -13.82 -3.22 10.47
CA PRO A 160 -14.19 -3.03 11.87
C PRO A 160 -13.47 -3.98 12.84
N HIS A 161 -13.12 -5.20 12.40
CA HIS A 161 -12.36 -6.13 13.22
C HIS A 161 -10.91 -5.67 13.42
N LEU A 162 -10.31 -5.08 12.38
CA LEU A 162 -8.96 -4.53 12.48
C LEU A 162 -8.97 -3.28 13.36
N GLU A 163 -9.91 -2.35 13.15
CA GLU A 163 -10.08 -1.16 14.00
C GLU A 163 -10.29 -1.53 15.49
N ALA A 164 -11.12 -2.52 15.77
CA ALA A 164 -11.33 -3.01 17.12
C ALA A 164 -10.04 -3.55 17.75
N LYS A 165 -9.22 -4.26 16.95
CA LYS A 165 -7.94 -4.80 17.41
C LYS A 165 -6.90 -3.72 17.66
N GLU A 166 -6.87 -2.68 16.86
CA GLU A 166 -6.02 -1.50 17.08
C GLU A 166 -6.38 -0.79 18.39
N ILE A 167 -7.68 -0.60 18.66
CA ILE A 167 -8.16 -0.01 19.90
C ILE A 167 -7.78 -0.88 21.11
N GLU A 168 -7.89 -2.21 20.99
CA GLU A 168 -7.51 -3.15 22.04
C GLU A 168 -6.01 -3.03 22.37
N VAL A 169 -5.15 -3.03 21.34
CA VAL A 169 -3.68 -2.87 21.50
C VAL A 169 -3.34 -1.52 22.10
N PHE A 170 -3.97 -0.45 21.63
CA PHE A 170 -3.80 0.89 22.19
C PHE A 170 -4.17 0.92 23.69
N GLY A 171 -5.28 0.30 24.08
CA GLY A 171 -5.70 0.17 25.46
C GLY A 171 -4.70 -0.60 26.35
N GLU A 172 -4.10 -1.68 25.79
CA GLU A 172 -3.02 -2.42 26.48
C GLU A 172 -1.78 -1.55 26.70
N MET A 173 -1.37 -0.77 25.70
CA MET A 173 -0.23 0.14 25.81
C MET A 173 -0.50 1.23 26.86
N ALA A 174 -1.71 1.77 26.90
CA ALA A 174 -2.12 2.75 27.90
C ALA A 174 -2.09 2.16 29.32
N ARG A 175 -2.62 0.94 29.53
CA ARG A 175 -2.59 0.24 30.82
C ARG A 175 -1.16 -0.04 31.32
N LYS A 176 -0.23 -0.29 30.40
CA LYS A 176 1.20 -0.46 30.71
C LYS A 176 1.96 0.86 30.94
N GLY A 177 1.29 2.02 30.83
CA GLY A 177 1.90 3.33 31.04
C GLY A 177 2.76 3.83 29.88
N TYR A 178 2.72 3.19 28.70
CA TYR A 178 3.48 3.63 27.53
C TYR A 178 2.88 4.82 26.84
N ILE A 179 1.59 5.09 27.08
CA ILE A 179 0.85 6.20 26.46
C ILE A 179 0.37 7.14 27.55
N TYR A 180 0.64 8.43 27.38
CA TYR A 180 0.19 9.48 28.25
C TYR A 180 -0.20 10.72 27.45
N LYS A 181 -1.08 11.54 28.01
CA LYS A 181 -1.46 12.83 27.43
C LYS A 181 -0.42 13.89 27.77
N GLY A 182 0.18 14.48 26.75
CA GLY A 182 1.17 15.56 26.89
C GLY A 182 0.90 16.70 25.93
N LYS A 183 1.60 17.83 26.15
CA LYS A 183 1.62 18.97 25.23
C LYS A 183 2.98 19.02 24.54
N LYS A 184 2.98 19.06 23.20
CA LYS A 184 4.17 19.20 22.38
C LYS A 184 3.86 20.12 21.21
N ALA A 185 4.80 20.96 20.80
CA ALA A 185 4.68 21.72 19.56
C ALA A 185 4.62 20.73 18.38
N VAL A 186 3.67 20.95 17.49
CA VAL A 186 3.47 20.14 16.28
C VAL A 186 3.29 21.05 15.08
N TYR A 187 3.65 20.57 13.90
CA TYR A 187 3.30 21.25 12.67
C TYR A 187 1.81 21.18 12.42
N TRP A 188 1.22 22.29 12.02
CA TRP A 188 -0.21 22.42 11.80
C TRP A 188 -0.48 23.03 10.44
N CYS A 189 -1.37 22.41 9.65
CA CYS A 189 -1.85 22.97 8.41
C CYS A 189 -3.18 23.72 8.62
N PRO A 190 -3.22 25.04 8.47
CA PRO A 190 -4.47 25.79 8.66
C PRO A 190 -5.49 25.55 7.54
N HIS A 191 -5.07 25.08 6.38
CA HIS A 191 -5.95 24.74 5.27
C HIS A 191 -6.64 23.39 5.47
N CYS A 192 -5.88 22.39 5.90
CA CYS A 192 -6.41 21.05 6.19
C CYS A 192 -6.98 20.93 7.61
N GLU A 193 -6.76 21.94 8.47
CA GLU A 193 -7.19 21.98 9.88
C GLU A 193 -6.74 20.74 10.67
N THR A 194 -5.51 20.30 10.44
CA THR A 194 -4.94 19.11 11.08
C THR A 194 -3.46 19.26 11.41
N ALA A 195 -3.00 18.51 12.41
CA ALA A 195 -1.57 18.30 12.63
C ALA A 195 -0.96 17.49 11.49
N LEU A 196 0.29 17.77 11.18
CA LEU A 196 1.06 17.09 10.13
C LEU A 196 2.09 16.16 10.75
N ALA A 197 2.22 14.96 10.18
CA ALA A 197 3.38 14.12 10.41
C ALA A 197 4.60 14.70 9.65
N GLU A 198 5.81 14.34 10.08
CA GLU A 198 7.04 14.87 9.47
C GLU A 198 7.13 14.57 7.97
N ALA A 199 6.65 13.39 7.54
CA ALA A 199 6.61 12.99 6.14
C ALA A 199 5.60 13.78 5.27
N GLU A 200 4.70 14.52 5.88
CA GLU A 200 3.67 15.32 5.19
C GLU A 200 4.08 16.79 5.05
N ILE A 201 5.28 17.15 5.56
CA ILE A 201 5.77 18.53 5.57
C ILE A 201 6.53 18.80 4.27
N GLU A 202 6.11 19.83 3.55
CA GLU A 202 6.82 20.34 2.38
C GLU A 202 7.50 21.67 2.71
N TYR A 203 8.79 21.76 2.35
CA TYR A 203 9.59 22.97 2.54
C TYR A 203 9.75 23.73 1.22
N LYS A 204 9.54 25.04 1.27
CA LYS A 204 9.79 25.93 0.13
C LYS A 204 10.26 27.30 0.61
N ASP A 205 11.06 27.96 -0.21
CA ASP A 205 11.49 29.32 0.05
C ASP A 205 10.31 30.29 0.05
N ARG A 206 10.19 31.08 1.12
CA ARG A 206 9.17 32.10 1.25
C ARG A 206 9.78 33.37 1.79
N LYS A 207 9.45 34.51 1.16
CA LYS A 207 9.75 35.84 1.70
C LYS A 207 8.56 36.33 2.49
N SER A 208 8.77 36.69 3.74
CA SER A 208 7.78 37.36 4.59
C SER A 208 8.41 38.55 5.29
N PRO A 209 7.69 39.67 5.45
CA PRO A 209 8.18 40.79 6.26
C PRO A 209 8.28 40.36 7.72
N SER A 210 9.37 40.70 8.37
CA SER A 210 9.54 40.54 9.82
C SER A 210 9.63 41.90 10.49
N ILE A 211 9.06 41.99 11.68
CA ILE A 211 9.10 43.21 12.49
C ILE A 211 9.57 42.86 13.90
N TYR A 212 10.26 43.79 14.50
CA TYR A 212 10.59 43.72 15.93
C TYR A 212 9.72 44.70 16.68
N VAL A 213 8.94 44.17 17.62
CA VAL A 213 8.04 45.00 18.45
C VAL A 213 8.53 44.97 19.88
N LYS A 214 8.77 46.15 20.44
CA LYS A 214 9.03 46.29 21.87
C LYS A 214 7.69 46.25 22.61
N SER A 215 7.49 45.23 23.44
CA SER A 215 6.27 45.08 24.24
C SER A 215 6.60 44.76 25.69
N VAL A 216 5.70 45.03 26.58
CA VAL A 216 5.80 44.72 28.02
C VAL A 216 4.66 43.76 28.38
N SER A 217 5.01 42.67 29.06
CA SER A 217 4.00 41.77 29.65
C SER A 217 3.64 42.26 31.09
N TYR A 218 2.37 42.37 31.37
CA TYR A 218 1.86 42.75 32.68
C TYR A 218 1.47 41.54 33.54
N THR A 219 1.91 40.35 33.21
CA THR A 219 1.52 39.11 33.92
C THR A 219 2.20 38.93 35.28
N HIS A 220 3.05 39.84 35.68
CA HIS A 220 3.78 39.81 36.96
C HIS A 220 3.32 40.91 37.94
N LEU A 221 2.22 41.58 37.64
CA LEU A 221 1.59 42.55 38.56
C LEU A 221 0.60 41.85 39.47
#